data_550d43fc53e30b78174a8ffd45198685
#
_entry.id   550d43fc53e30b78174a8ffd45198685
#
_cell.length_a   1.000
_cell.length_b   1.000
_cell.length_c   1.000
_cell.angle_alpha   90.00
_cell.angle_beta   90.00
_cell.angle_gamma   90.00
#
_symmetry.space_group_name_H-M   'P 1'
#
loop_
_entity.id
_entity.type
_entity.pdbx_description
1 polymer ?
#
loop_
_entity_poly.entity_id
_entity_poly.type
_entity_poly.pdbx_seq_one_letter_code
_entity_poly.pdbx_strand_id
1 'polypeptide(L)'
;MMKSLSQIFQRTVLAVGFLLFWVIDGTAAAQAKPTWEQEWKKTLEAAKKEGQVTVYIAGYEAVLSDFEKDYPDIKLVAVAARGNDLVQRFAAERRAEKYLADVYSAGGGSLYQTLYQGKMIDPIKPALILPEVTDQTRWYQQKHHYSDPEEQYIFNYVGSASYGGISYNTTLVDPKQFQSYWDLLDPKWKGKILARDIRTAGPGSGNARFLYHHPELGAPFIRKLFGEMDVTLFRDYRQGPDWLALGKYSLCFSCDVDILKDQGLPLATIGPKVFKEGGAMIQQFGSVTLVNKAPHPNAAKIFINWLLSRRGQITLQKRLANGESPADSLRIDIPKDDVPMLVRRVEGVKYLDASNPEWLDMKPILKVMNEAQKSTEKR
;
A
#
# COMPACT_ATOMS: atom_id res chain seq x y z
N MET A 1 -80.43 -9.15 49.25
CA MET A 1 -80.43 -9.84 50.54
C MET A 1 -79.13 -9.62 51.18
N MET A 2 -79.00 -8.64 51.95
CA MET A 2 -79.03 -8.64 53.41
C MET A 2 -77.80 -9.36 53.99
N LYS A 3 -76.97 -8.58 54.55
CA LYS A 3 -76.63 -8.30 55.98
C LYS A 3 -75.23 -8.96 56.25
N SER A 4 -74.31 -8.51 57.06
CA SER A 4 -74.25 -7.48 58.10
C SER A 4 -72.89 -7.57 58.73
N LEU A 5 -72.23 -6.45 59.00
CA LEU A 5 -71.68 -6.01 60.29
C LEU A 5 -70.98 -7.05 61.21
N SER A 6 -69.82 -6.84 61.73
CA SER A 6 -69.40 -5.88 62.75
C SER A 6 -67.91 -6.08 63.08
N GLN A 7 -67.11 -5.07 63.17
CA GLN A 7 -66.53 -4.38 64.33
C GLN A 7 -66.03 -5.30 65.46
N ILE A 8 -64.71 -5.11 65.78
CA ILE A 8 -64.22 -4.68 67.11
C ILE A 8 -62.68 -4.75 67.14
N PHE A 9 -62.07 -3.63 67.12
CA PHE A 9 -61.20 -2.97 68.13
C PHE A 9 -59.95 -3.69 68.75
N GLN A 10 -58.85 -2.96 68.69
CA GLN A 10 -57.75 -2.76 69.65
C GLN A 10 -56.62 -3.82 69.65
N ARG A 11 -55.32 -3.48 69.61
CA ARG A 11 -54.50 -2.45 70.27
C ARG A 11 -53.12 -2.44 69.65
N THR A 12 -52.61 -1.28 69.43
CA THR A 12 -51.28 -0.74 69.46
C THR A 12 -50.16 -1.59 70.07
N VAL A 13 -49.05 -1.88 69.29
CA VAL A 13 -47.71 -1.85 69.81
C VAL A 13 -46.80 -1.30 68.69
N LEU A 14 -46.20 -0.12 68.93
CA LEU A 14 -45.11 0.45 68.16
C LEU A 14 -43.85 -0.40 68.40
N ALA A 15 -43.31 -0.98 67.32
CA ALA A 15 -41.93 -1.44 67.30
C ALA A 15 -41.22 -0.64 66.19
N VAL A 16 -40.47 0.38 66.58
CA VAL A 16 -39.55 1.12 65.71
C VAL A 16 -38.36 0.23 65.43
N GLY A 17 -38.42 -0.47 64.29
CA GLY A 17 -37.27 -1.19 63.76
C GLY A 17 -36.42 -0.25 62.90
N PHE A 18 -35.29 0.20 63.43
CA PHE A 18 -34.24 0.88 62.66
C PHE A 18 -33.66 -0.11 61.63
N LEU A 19 -34.14 -0.07 60.38
CA LEU A 19 -33.51 -0.67 59.23
C LEU A 19 -32.36 0.23 58.82
N LEU A 20 -31.15 -0.06 59.28
CA LEU A 20 -29.88 0.42 58.70
C LEU A 20 -29.80 -0.11 57.26
N PHE A 21 -30.20 0.70 56.31
CA PHE A 21 -29.82 0.51 54.90
C PHE A 21 -28.32 0.80 54.80
N TRP A 22 -27.51 -0.25 54.72
CA TRP A 22 -26.16 -0.17 54.23
C TRP A 22 -26.25 0.16 52.72
N VAL A 23 -26.13 1.43 52.36
CA VAL A 23 -25.83 1.85 50.98
C VAL A 23 -24.41 1.41 50.73
N ILE A 24 -24.23 0.25 50.12
CA ILE A 24 -22.94 -0.10 49.52
C ILE A 24 -22.81 0.83 48.30
N ASP A 25 -22.12 1.94 48.49
CA ASP A 25 -21.58 2.72 47.39
C ASP A 25 -20.57 1.86 46.64
N GLY A 26 -21.10 1.03 45.77
CA GLY A 26 -20.34 0.35 44.74
C GLY A 26 -19.90 1.34 43.71
N THR A 27 -18.96 2.21 44.03
CA THR A 27 -18.17 2.91 43.01
C THR A 27 -17.40 1.83 42.25
N ALA A 28 -18.01 1.33 41.17
CA ALA A 28 -17.28 0.59 40.16
C ALA A 28 -16.22 1.58 39.63
N ALA A 29 -15.03 1.52 40.20
CA ALA A 29 -13.87 2.22 39.69
C ALA A 29 -13.74 1.75 38.22
N ALA A 30 -14.15 2.61 37.30
CA ALA A 30 -13.91 2.39 35.89
C ALA A 30 -12.40 2.17 35.77
N GLN A 31 -11.97 0.93 35.52
CA GLN A 31 -10.57 0.61 35.31
C GLN A 31 -10.07 1.51 34.18
N ALA A 32 -9.19 2.45 34.52
CA ALA A 32 -8.57 3.30 33.53
C ALA A 32 -7.93 2.41 32.45
N LYS A 33 -8.18 2.72 31.18
CA LYS A 33 -7.55 2.00 30.09
C LYS A 33 -6.03 2.02 30.31
N PRO A 34 -5.35 0.87 30.11
CA PRO A 34 -3.90 0.80 30.29
C PRO A 34 -3.22 1.85 29.38
N THR A 35 -2.14 2.43 29.87
CA THR A 35 -1.31 3.30 29.02
C THR A 35 -0.65 2.45 27.92
N TRP A 36 -0.22 3.09 26.84
CA TRP A 36 0.46 2.38 25.75
C TRP A 36 1.73 1.64 26.26
N GLU A 37 2.47 2.21 27.22
CA GLU A 37 3.65 1.58 27.81
C GLU A 37 3.30 0.29 28.56
N GLN A 38 2.19 0.31 29.30
CA GLN A 38 1.70 -0.87 30.00
C GLN A 38 1.28 -1.96 29.02
N GLU A 39 0.56 -1.57 27.96
CA GLU A 39 0.14 -2.50 26.91
C GLU A 39 1.34 -3.05 26.14
N TRP A 40 2.30 -2.21 25.78
CA TRP A 40 3.52 -2.62 25.10
C TRP A 40 4.32 -3.60 25.95
N LYS A 41 4.58 -3.28 27.22
CA LYS A 41 5.30 -4.17 28.14
C LYS A 41 4.61 -5.52 28.28
N LYS A 42 3.30 -5.52 28.49
CA LYS A 42 2.50 -6.76 28.59
C LYS A 42 2.59 -7.58 27.30
N THR A 43 2.46 -6.95 26.15
CA THR A 43 2.53 -7.61 24.84
C THR A 43 3.93 -8.18 24.59
N LEU A 44 4.99 -7.44 24.93
CA LEU A 44 6.38 -7.89 24.76
C LEU A 44 6.68 -9.10 25.65
N GLU A 45 6.27 -9.09 26.91
CA GLU A 45 6.46 -10.23 27.83
C GLU A 45 5.69 -11.48 27.36
N ALA A 46 4.50 -11.29 26.80
CA ALA A 46 3.73 -12.38 26.19
C ALA A 46 4.40 -12.90 24.91
N ALA A 47 4.88 -12.02 24.04
CA ALA A 47 5.61 -12.37 22.82
C ALA A 47 6.90 -13.16 23.11
N LYS A 48 7.65 -12.78 24.15
CA LYS A 48 8.83 -13.55 24.61
C LYS A 48 8.47 -14.97 25.07
N LYS A 49 7.30 -15.15 25.69
CA LYS A 49 6.81 -16.48 26.07
C LYS A 49 6.36 -17.30 24.85
N GLU A 50 5.80 -16.65 23.83
CA GLU A 50 5.49 -17.28 22.55
C GLU A 50 6.77 -17.71 21.81
N GLY A 51 7.88 -16.96 21.99
CA GLY A 51 9.23 -17.29 21.59
C GLY A 51 9.51 -17.21 20.09
N GLN A 52 8.48 -17.01 19.25
CA GLN A 52 8.65 -16.87 17.80
C GLN A 52 7.55 -16.06 17.15
N VAL A 53 7.82 -15.59 15.92
CA VAL A 53 6.84 -15.04 14.99
C VAL A 53 7.06 -15.63 13.60
N THR A 54 5.98 -16.07 12.96
CA THR A 54 6.03 -16.59 11.57
C THR A 54 5.51 -15.54 10.61
N VAL A 55 6.38 -15.03 9.74
CA VAL A 55 6.09 -13.95 8.80
C VAL A 55 6.07 -14.49 7.39
N TYR A 56 4.92 -14.41 6.73
CA TYR A 56 4.79 -14.65 5.29
C TYR A 56 5.06 -13.33 4.58
N ILE A 57 6.10 -13.30 3.72
CA ILE A 57 6.59 -12.04 3.15
C ILE A 57 6.99 -12.20 1.68
N ALA A 58 6.63 -11.20 0.88
CA ALA A 58 6.99 -11.14 -0.54
C ALA A 58 7.69 -9.81 -0.86
N GLY A 59 8.98 -9.87 -1.22
CA GLY A 59 9.75 -8.74 -1.71
C GLY A 59 10.43 -7.86 -0.65
N TYR A 60 10.27 -8.15 0.63
CA TYR A 60 10.80 -7.34 1.74
C TYR A 60 11.59 -8.14 2.78
N GLU A 61 12.05 -9.34 2.41
CA GLU A 61 12.71 -10.29 3.30
C GLU A 61 14.01 -9.75 3.90
N ALA A 62 14.66 -8.84 3.19
CA ALA A 62 15.93 -8.28 3.60
C ALA A 62 15.89 -7.54 4.96
N VAL A 63 14.70 -7.13 5.42
CA VAL A 63 14.53 -6.42 6.70
C VAL A 63 14.46 -7.36 7.90
N LEU A 64 14.17 -8.63 7.70
CA LEU A 64 13.79 -9.56 8.77
C LEU A 64 14.92 -9.81 9.78
N SER A 65 16.17 -9.90 9.30
CA SER A 65 17.35 -10.10 10.18
C SER A 65 17.58 -8.93 11.15
N ASP A 66 17.06 -7.76 10.86
CA ASP A 66 17.20 -6.59 11.75
C ASP A 66 16.17 -6.62 12.88
N PHE A 67 15.01 -7.25 12.66
CA PHE A 67 14.05 -7.52 13.74
C PHE A 67 14.64 -8.44 14.80
N GLU A 68 15.30 -9.54 14.42
CA GLU A 68 15.92 -10.48 15.38
C GLU A 68 17.04 -9.84 16.19
N LYS A 69 17.75 -8.84 15.61
CA LYS A 69 18.76 -8.06 16.37
C LYS A 69 18.12 -7.18 17.45
N ASP A 70 16.97 -6.61 17.14
CA ASP A 70 16.25 -5.74 18.07
C ASP A 70 15.44 -6.53 19.12
N TYR A 71 15.00 -7.75 18.77
CA TYR A 71 14.22 -8.66 19.65
C TYR A 71 14.79 -10.09 19.64
N PRO A 72 15.98 -10.30 20.23
CA PRO A 72 16.67 -11.60 20.19
C PRO A 72 15.93 -12.74 20.91
N ASP A 73 14.98 -12.41 21.80
CA ASP A 73 14.14 -13.39 22.49
C ASP A 73 12.95 -13.88 21.64
N ILE A 74 12.75 -13.34 20.45
CA ILE A 74 11.65 -13.71 19.54
C ILE A 74 12.24 -14.20 18.24
N LYS A 75 12.27 -15.51 18.02
CA LYS A 75 12.76 -16.11 16.77
C LYS A 75 11.86 -15.72 15.62
N LEU A 76 12.42 -15.25 14.52
CA LEU A 76 11.67 -14.96 13.30
C LEU A 76 11.73 -16.16 12.34
N VAL A 77 10.58 -16.68 11.97
CA VAL A 77 10.42 -17.72 10.95
C VAL A 77 9.88 -17.08 9.68
N ALA A 78 10.74 -16.93 8.68
CA ALA A 78 10.34 -16.35 7.41
C ALA A 78 9.83 -17.40 6.43
N VAL A 79 8.71 -17.11 5.80
CA VAL A 79 8.22 -17.83 4.63
C VAL A 79 8.19 -16.83 3.48
N ALA A 80 9.27 -16.84 2.70
CA ALA A 80 9.48 -15.92 1.59
C ALA A 80 9.21 -16.61 0.25
N ALA A 81 8.43 -15.97 -0.62
CA ALA A 81 8.17 -16.41 -1.98
C ALA A 81 7.64 -15.23 -2.82
N ARG A 82 7.55 -15.41 -4.14
CA ARG A 82 6.85 -14.45 -5.01
C ARG A 82 5.38 -14.34 -4.61
N GLY A 83 4.80 -13.13 -4.75
CA GLY A 83 3.48 -12.82 -4.21
C GLY A 83 2.38 -13.84 -4.54
N ASN A 84 2.29 -14.29 -5.80
CA ASN A 84 1.28 -15.28 -6.21
C ASN A 84 1.51 -16.66 -5.58
N ASP A 85 2.76 -17.13 -5.52
CA ASP A 85 3.10 -18.44 -4.96
C ASP A 85 2.83 -18.46 -3.45
N LEU A 86 3.17 -17.36 -2.78
CA LEU A 86 2.95 -17.17 -1.35
C LEU A 86 1.44 -17.20 -1.02
N VAL A 87 0.63 -16.50 -1.81
CA VAL A 87 -0.83 -16.47 -1.68
C VAL A 87 -1.45 -17.86 -1.89
N GLN A 88 -1.00 -18.59 -2.93
CA GLN A 88 -1.49 -19.94 -3.19
C GLN A 88 -1.15 -20.92 -2.07
N ARG A 89 0.09 -20.85 -1.56
CA ARG A 89 0.54 -21.63 -0.42
C ARG A 89 -0.32 -21.35 0.81
N PHE A 90 -0.46 -20.09 1.19
CA PHE A 90 -1.26 -19.68 2.33
C PHE A 90 -2.73 -20.15 2.21
N ALA A 91 -3.35 -19.96 1.04
CA ALA A 91 -4.71 -20.41 0.81
C ALA A 91 -4.86 -21.95 0.87
N ALA A 92 -3.84 -22.70 0.43
CA ALA A 92 -3.82 -24.17 0.55
C ALA A 92 -3.71 -24.62 2.00
N GLU A 93 -2.85 -23.98 2.79
CA GLU A 93 -2.70 -24.23 4.24
C GLU A 93 -4.02 -23.96 4.98
N ARG A 94 -4.70 -22.86 4.65
CA ARG A 94 -6.01 -22.53 5.24
C ARG A 94 -7.10 -23.55 4.89
N ARG A 95 -7.13 -24.03 3.65
CA ARG A 95 -8.07 -25.11 3.26
C ARG A 95 -7.79 -26.42 3.98
N ALA A 96 -6.53 -26.66 4.35
CA ALA A 96 -6.12 -27.82 5.14
C ALA A 96 -6.19 -27.57 6.65
N GLU A 97 -6.84 -26.47 7.10
CA GLU A 97 -6.98 -26.05 8.50
C GLU A 97 -5.63 -25.87 9.22
N LYS A 98 -4.56 -25.58 8.48
CA LYS A 98 -3.24 -25.29 9.04
C LYS A 98 -3.09 -23.78 9.24
N TYR A 99 -2.91 -23.38 10.49
CA TYR A 99 -2.73 -21.99 10.90
C TYR A 99 -1.26 -21.77 11.29
N LEU A 100 -0.43 -21.46 10.32
CA LEU A 100 1.04 -21.38 10.46
C LEU A 100 1.56 -19.94 10.50
N ALA A 101 0.90 -19.02 9.83
CA ALA A 101 1.33 -17.64 9.70
C ALA A 101 0.75 -16.77 10.84
N ASP A 102 1.57 -15.85 11.35
CA ASP A 102 1.17 -14.82 12.30
C ASP A 102 0.95 -13.47 11.60
N VAL A 103 1.85 -13.14 10.69
CA VAL A 103 1.82 -11.90 9.90
C VAL A 103 1.95 -12.23 8.42
N TYR A 104 1.26 -11.47 7.59
CA TYR A 104 1.43 -11.55 6.15
C TYR A 104 1.76 -10.16 5.60
N SER A 105 2.85 -10.05 4.83
CA SER A 105 3.31 -8.79 4.22
C SER A 105 3.60 -8.98 2.73
N ALA A 106 2.86 -8.25 1.89
CA ALA A 106 3.00 -8.26 0.43
C ALA A 106 2.28 -7.05 -0.17
N GLY A 107 2.13 -6.99 -1.49
CA GLY A 107 1.32 -5.96 -2.15
C GLY A 107 -0.16 -6.03 -1.74
N GLY A 108 -0.73 -4.88 -1.39
CA GLY A 108 -2.07 -4.78 -0.81
C GLY A 108 -3.20 -5.33 -1.69
N GLY A 109 -3.04 -5.28 -3.03
CA GLY A 109 -4.01 -5.86 -3.95
C GLY A 109 -4.17 -7.38 -3.78
N SER A 110 -3.06 -8.11 -3.60
CA SER A 110 -3.07 -9.55 -3.35
C SER A 110 -3.68 -9.87 -1.98
N LEU A 111 -3.35 -9.07 -0.97
CA LEU A 111 -3.90 -9.20 0.38
C LEU A 111 -5.41 -8.97 0.37
N TYR A 112 -5.87 -7.96 -0.32
CA TYR A 112 -7.29 -7.64 -0.44
C TYR A 112 -8.07 -8.77 -1.13
N GLN A 113 -7.64 -9.17 -2.34
CA GLN A 113 -8.36 -10.13 -3.15
C GLN A 113 -8.42 -11.54 -2.53
N THR A 114 -7.42 -11.91 -1.74
CA THR A 114 -7.35 -13.29 -1.22
C THR A 114 -7.61 -13.33 0.28
N LEU A 115 -6.85 -12.58 1.08
CA LEU A 115 -6.90 -12.74 2.53
C LEU A 115 -8.11 -12.01 3.14
N TYR A 116 -8.34 -10.77 2.70
CA TYR A 116 -9.47 -9.98 3.20
C TYR A 116 -10.81 -10.55 2.75
N GLN A 117 -10.99 -10.76 1.45
CA GLN A 117 -12.23 -11.36 0.92
C GLN A 117 -12.46 -12.79 1.44
N GLY A 118 -11.38 -13.54 1.69
CA GLY A 118 -11.41 -14.86 2.30
C GLY A 118 -11.65 -14.86 3.82
N LYS A 119 -11.76 -13.68 4.47
CA LYS A 119 -11.91 -13.52 5.92
C LYS A 119 -10.81 -14.25 6.71
N MET A 120 -9.57 -14.13 6.23
CA MET A 120 -8.40 -14.84 6.77
C MET A 120 -7.51 -13.94 7.63
N ILE A 121 -7.92 -12.71 7.90
CA ILE A 121 -7.17 -11.71 8.65
C ILE A 121 -8.04 -11.05 9.71
N ASP A 122 -7.39 -10.59 10.78
CA ASP A 122 -7.99 -9.83 11.86
C ASP A 122 -7.72 -8.32 11.69
N PRO A 123 -8.51 -7.44 12.33
CA PRO A 123 -8.22 -6.01 12.33
C PRO A 123 -6.81 -5.73 12.87
N ILE A 124 -5.97 -5.09 12.03
CA ILE A 124 -4.61 -4.70 12.43
C ILE A 124 -4.61 -3.42 13.28
N LYS A 125 -5.59 -2.55 13.10
CA LYS A 125 -5.64 -1.24 13.77
C LYS A 125 -5.57 -1.33 15.30
N PRO A 126 -6.28 -2.26 15.99
CA PRO A 126 -6.12 -2.46 17.42
C PRO A 126 -4.77 -3.06 17.84
N ALA A 127 -4.00 -3.62 16.90
CA ALA A 127 -2.68 -4.18 17.16
C ALA A 127 -1.56 -3.12 17.11
N LEU A 128 -1.85 -1.90 16.68
CA LEU A 128 -0.92 -0.77 16.65
C LEU A 128 -0.84 -0.15 18.04
N ILE A 129 0.29 -0.29 18.72
CA ILE A 129 0.47 0.10 20.14
C ILE A 129 1.37 1.32 20.27
N LEU A 130 2.47 1.39 19.51
CA LEU A 130 3.46 2.44 19.65
C LEU A 130 2.91 3.80 19.21
N PRO A 131 3.03 4.88 20.02
CA PRO A 131 2.55 6.21 19.67
C PRO A 131 3.09 6.72 18.32
N GLU A 132 4.36 6.44 18.04
CA GLU A 132 4.96 6.80 16.76
C GLU A 132 4.36 6.06 15.55
N VAL A 133 3.71 4.91 15.76
CA VAL A 133 3.01 4.14 14.72
C VAL A 133 1.57 4.62 14.58
N THR A 134 0.91 4.93 15.70
CA THR A 134 -0.50 5.37 15.73
C THR A 134 -0.68 6.85 15.37
N ASP A 135 0.38 7.65 15.45
CA ASP A 135 0.37 9.06 15.08
C ASP A 135 0.31 9.24 13.55
N GLN A 136 -0.87 9.53 13.04
CA GLN A 136 -1.13 9.68 11.60
C GLN A 136 -0.34 10.83 10.98
N THR A 137 0.06 11.87 11.76
CA THR A 137 0.82 13.02 11.24
C THR A 137 2.21 12.63 10.73
N ARG A 138 2.71 11.45 11.09
CA ARG A 138 3.99 10.90 10.64
C ARG A 138 3.91 10.16 9.31
N TRP A 139 2.70 10.03 8.74
CA TRP A 139 2.44 9.28 7.53
C TRP A 139 2.05 10.19 6.38
N TYR A 140 2.22 9.70 5.17
CA TYR A 140 1.87 10.42 3.93
C TYR A 140 0.43 10.95 3.98
N GLN A 141 0.23 12.21 3.57
CA GLN A 141 -1.04 12.93 3.67
C GLN A 141 -1.62 13.01 5.10
N GLN A 142 -0.77 12.84 6.12
CA GLN A 142 -1.14 12.87 7.53
C GLN A 142 -2.27 11.87 7.88
N LYS A 143 -2.24 10.70 7.25
CA LYS A 143 -3.21 9.63 7.51
C LYS A 143 -2.56 8.25 7.37
N HIS A 144 -3.15 7.26 8.01
CA HIS A 144 -2.87 5.87 7.72
C HIS A 144 -3.54 5.46 6.40
N HIS A 145 -2.88 4.65 5.61
CA HIS A 145 -3.39 4.14 4.34
C HIS A 145 -3.72 2.66 4.45
N TYR A 146 -4.90 2.29 3.99
CA TYR A 146 -5.39 0.92 4.01
C TYR A 146 -5.84 0.49 2.62
N SER A 147 -5.80 -0.81 2.36
CA SER A 147 -6.31 -1.40 1.12
C SER A 147 -7.72 -1.97 1.24
N ASP A 148 -8.25 -2.05 2.45
CA ASP A 148 -9.61 -2.50 2.73
C ASP A 148 -10.57 -1.30 2.95
N PRO A 149 -11.86 -1.43 2.57
CA PRO A 149 -12.82 -0.33 2.65
C PRO A 149 -13.17 0.11 4.08
N GLU A 150 -13.00 -0.77 5.08
CA GLU A 150 -13.19 -0.42 6.49
C GLU A 150 -11.99 0.29 7.12
N GLU A 151 -10.87 0.39 6.41
CA GLU A 151 -9.62 0.98 6.89
C GLU A 151 -9.14 0.39 8.24
N GLN A 152 -9.14 -0.95 8.34
CA GLN A 152 -8.82 -1.65 9.58
C GLN A 152 -7.90 -2.85 9.45
N TYR A 153 -7.79 -3.48 8.27
CA TYR A 153 -7.21 -4.82 8.12
C TYR A 153 -5.86 -4.85 7.41
N ILE A 154 -5.70 -4.08 6.34
CA ILE A 154 -4.52 -4.12 5.49
C ILE A 154 -3.82 -2.76 5.52
N PHE A 155 -2.79 -2.63 6.35
CA PHE A 155 -2.05 -1.38 6.51
C PHE A 155 -0.99 -1.24 5.40
N ASN A 156 -1.06 -0.16 4.63
CA ASN A 156 -0.09 0.18 3.60
C ASN A 156 1.06 1.00 4.21
N TYR A 157 2.29 0.52 4.10
CA TYR A 157 3.45 1.17 4.69
C TYR A 157 4.51 1.59 3.67
N VAL A 158 4.43 1.09 2.44
CA VAL A 158 5.33 1.41 1.34
C VAL A 158 4.53 1.76 0.11
N GLY A 159 4.91 2.87 -0.54
CA GLY A 159 4.38 3.29 -1.83
C GLY A 159 5.44 3.23 -2.92
N SER A 160 5.01 3.44 -4.15
CA SER A 160 5.87 3.62 -5.31
C SER A 160 5.29 4.70 -6.22
N ALA A 161 6.07 5.73 -6.46
CA ALA A 161 5.71 6.86 -7.33
C ALA A 161 6.12 6.63 -8.80
N SER A 162 6.14 5.37 -9.24
CA SER A 162 6.77 4.91 -10.48
C SER A 162 6.02 5.24 -11.78
N TYR A 163 4.91 5.96 -11.73
CA TYR A 163 4.15 6.31 -12.91
C TYR A 163 4.15 7.83 -13.15
N GLY A 164 4.24 8.19 -14.43
CA GLY A 164 4.17 9.57 -14.86
C GLY A 164 5.50 10.15 -15.38
N GLY A 165 6.59 9.38 -15.34
CA GLY A 165 7.84 9.77 -16.00
C GLY A 165 7.85 9.40 -17.49
N ILE A 166 8.44 10.28 -18.31
CA ILE A 166 8.64 10.06 -19.75
C ILE A 166 10.12 10.08 -20.05
N SER A 167 10.65 8.96 -20.53
CA SER A 167 12.05 8.88 -20.95
C SER A 167 12.24 9.50 -22.34
N TYR A 168 13.38 10.13 -22.57
CA TYR A 168 13.66 10.82 -23.82
C TYR A 168 15.14 10.77 -24.20
N ASN A 169 15.41 10.97 -25.49
CA ASN A 169 16.76 11.17 -25.99
C ASN A 169 17.16 12.64 -25.86
N THR A 170 18.22 12.93 -25.11
CA THR A 170 18.67 14.30 -24.78
C THR A 170 19.22 15.08 -25.96
N THR A 171 19.61 14.42 -27.07
CA THR A 171 20.05 15.08 -28.29
C THR A 171 18.91 15.49 -29.22
N LEU A 172 17.70 14.92 -29.01
CA LEU A 172 16.52 15.13 -29.86
C LEU A 172 15.42 15.95 -29.18
N VAL A 173 15.46 16.04 -27.85
CA VAL A 173 14.36 16.62 -27.07
C VAL A 173 14.90 17.62 -26.05
N ASP A 174 14.39 18.83 -26.05
CA ASP A 174 14.53 19.80 -24.98
C ASP A 174 13.37 19.59 -23.99
N PRO A 175 13.63 19.18 -22.73
CA PRO A 175 12.57 18.91 -21.76
C PRO A 175 11.81 20.18 -21.33
N LYS A 176 12.36 21.37 -21.56
CA LYS A 176 11.73 22.66 -21.17
C LYS A 176 10.46 22.96 -21.97
N GLN A 177 10.24 22.27 -23.10
CA GLN A 177 9.05 22.46 -23.93
C GLN A 177 7.80 21.76 -23.38
N PHE A 178 7.92 20.96 -22.33
CA PHE A 178 6.81 20.23 -21.73
C PHE A 178 6.37 20.89 -20.42
N GLN A 179 5.06 21.04 -20.26
CA GLN A 179 4.39 21.48 -19.03
C GLN A 179 3.16 20.60 -18.73
N SER A 180 2.68 19.86 -19.73
CA SER A 180 1.52 18.99 -19.67
C SER A 180 1.78 17.71 -20.45
N TYR A 181 1.14 16.62 -20.08
CA TYR A 181 1.16 15.40 -20.92
C TYR A 181 0.61 15.65 -22.32
N TRP A 182 -0.29 16.62 -22.49
CA TRP A 182 -0.82 16.99 -23.80
C TRP A 182 0.25 17.51 -24.77
N ASP A 183 1.34 18.08 -24.26
CA ASP A 183 2.47 18.55 -25.10
C ASP A 183 3.22 17.39 -25.77
N LEU A 184 3.12 16.18 -25.22
CA LEU A 184 3.66 14.95 -25.82
C LEU A 184 2.88 14.54 -27.09
N LEU A 185 1.70 15.09 -27.29
CA LEU A 185 0.83 14.83 -28.44
C LEU A 185 0.88 15.95 -29.50
N ASP A 186 1.91 16.79 -29.45
CA ASP A 186 2.21 17.73 -30.52
C ASP A 186 2.53 16.95 -31.83
N PRO A 187 1.97 17.30 -32.97
CA PRO A 187 2.21 16.64 -34.28
C PRO A 187 3.68 16.42 -34.64
N LYS A 188 4.61 17.26 -34.15
CA LYS A 188 6.06 17.08 -34.34
C LYS A 188 6.62 15.77 -33.78
N TRP A 189 5.92 15.18 -32.81
CA TRP A 189 6.28 13.89 -32.18
C TRP A 189 5.64 12.68 -32.88
N LYS A 190 4.79 12.86 -33.87
CA LYS A 190 4.16 11.77 -34.61
C LYS A 190 5.21 10.79 -35.17
N GLY A 191 5.05 9.50 -34.93
CA GLY A 191 6.00 8.45 -35.31
C GLY A 191 7.31 8.43 -34.52
N LYS A 192 7.46 9.30 -33.50
CA LYS A 192 8.70 9.40 -32.68
C LYS A 192 8.48 8.97 -31.23
N ILE A 193 7.35 8.36 -30.94
CA ILE A 193 6.97 7.94 -29.60
C ILE A 193 7.02 6.43 -29.50
N LEU A 194 7.71 5.94 -28.47
CA LEU A 194 7.66 4.55 -28.01
C LEU A 194 6.70 4.42 -26.82
N ALA A 195 6.02 3.31 -26.74
CA ALA A 195 5.33 2.90 -25.51
C ALA A 195 5.50 1.41 -25.26
N ARG A 196 5.69 1.04 -24.01
CA ARG A 196 5.63 -0.38 -23.64
C ARG A 196 4.22 -0.90 -23.87
N ASP A 197 4.13 -2.12 -24.41
CA ASP A 197 2.84 -2.73 -24.77
C ASP A 197 1.92 -2.82 -23.54
N ILE A 198 0.83 -2.08 -23.59
CA ILE A 198 -0.12 -1.98 -22.48
C ILE A 198 -1.02 -3.22 -22.33
N ARG A 199 -1.00 -4.13 -23.31
CA ARG A 199 -1.77 -5.38 -23.29
C ARG A 199 -1.14 -6.45 -22.40
N THR A 200 0.10 -6.25 -21.97
CA THR A 200 0.81 -7.12 -21.04
C THR A 200 0.86 -6.50 -19.65
N ALA A 201 0.82 -7.33 -18.61
CA ALA A 201 1.00 -6.87 -17.25
C ALA A 201 2.40 -6.23 -17.06
N GLY A 202 2.48 -5.16 -16.29
CA GLY A 202 3.74 -4.48 -15.99
C GLY A 202 3.68 -2.96 -16.13
N PRO A 203 4.84 -2.28 -16.29
CA PRO A 203 4.91 -0.82 -16.30
C PRO A 203 4.05 -0.15 -17.38
N GLY A 204 3.92 -0.76 -18.55
CA GLY A 204 3.08 -0.23 -19.64
C GLY A 204 1.61 -0.15 -19.25
N SER A 205 1.05 -1.25 -18.72
CA SER A 205 -0.33 -1.26 -18.27
C SER A 205 -0.56 -0.34 -17.06
N GLY A 206 0.42 -0.22 -16.15
CA GLY A 206 0.37 0.71 -15.02
C GLY A 206 0.29 2.16 -15.47
N ASN A 207 1.14 2.57 -16.42
CA ASN A 207 1.14 3.91 -16.96
C ASN A 207 -0.16 4.21 -17.74
N ALA A 208 -0.64 3.26 -18.54
CA ALA A 208 -1.93 3.40 -19.25
C ALA A 208 -3.11 3.60 -18.30
N ARG A 209 -3.12 2.90 -17.16
CA ARG A 209 -4.13 3.10 -16.10
C ARG A 209 -4.06 4.51 -15.54
N PHE A 210 -2.87 4.99 -15.20
CA PHE A 210 -2.69 6.38 -14.77
C PHE A 210 -3.26 7.36 -15.78
N LEU A 211 -2.84 7.29 -17.04
CA LEU A 211 -3.28 8.20 -18.09
C LEU A 211 -4.80 8.15 -18.32
N TYR A 212 -5.39 6.95 -18.27
CA TYR A 212 -6.83 6.76 -18.52
C TYR A 212 -7.69 7.25 -17.37
N HIS A 213 -7.29 7.00 -16.13
CA HIS A 213 -8.09 7.36 -14.95
C HIS A 213 -7.80 8.78 -14.45
N HIS A 214 -6.77 9.44 -15.01
CA HIS A 214 -6.49 10.83 -14.64
C HIS A 214 -7.62 11.75 -15.13
N PRO A 215 -8.20 12.61 -14.25
CA PRO A 215 -9.39 13.42 -14.61
C PRO A 215 -9.14 14.43 -15.75
N GLU A 216 -7.89 14.91 -15.91
CA GLU A 216 -7.53 15.87 -16.95
C GLU A 216 -7.03 15.21 -18.26
N LEU A 217 -6.80 13.89 -18.28
CA LEU A 217 -6.29 13.14 -19.43
C LEU A 217 -7.38 12.20 -19.98
N GLY A 218 -7.62 11.10 -19.31
CA GLY A 218 -8.72 10.17 -19.57
C GLY A 218 -8.69 9.49 -20.95
N ALA A 219 -9.84 9.00 -21.35
CA ALA A 219 -10.04 8.37 -22.66
C ALA A 219 -9.67 9.28 -23.87
N PRO A 220 -9.90 10.61 -23.83
CA PRO A 220 -9.48 11.50 -24.92
C PRO A 220 -7.96 11.47 -25.16
N PHE A 221 -7.15 11.47 -24.09
CA PHE A 221 -5.70 11.38 -24.22
C PHE A 221 -5.27 10.04 -24.83
N ILE A 222 -5.83 8.92 -24.35
CA ILE A 222 -5.55 7.59 -24.89
C ILE A 222 -5.91 7.49 -26.39
N ARG A 223 -7.06 8.04 -26.79
CA ARG A 223 -7.47 8.06 -28.22
C ARG A 223 -6.47 8.81 -29.08
N LYS A 224 -6.05 10.00 -28.65
CA LYS A 224 -5.09 10.80 -29.41
C LYS A 224 -3.72 10.13 -29.45
N LEU A 225 -3.22 9.62 -28.32
CA LEU A 225 -1.93 8.95 -28.23
C LEU A 225 -1.85 7.74 -29.20
N PHE A 226 -2.79 6.81 -29.11
CA PHE A 226 -2.74 5.57 -29.89
C PHE A 226 -3.43 5.64 -31.25
N GLY A 227 -4.23 6.68 -31.52
CA GLY A 227 -4.92 6.86 -32.79
C GLY A 227 -4.26 7.87 -33.73
N GLU A 228 -3.57 8.88 -33.20
CA GLU A 228 -3.06 9.98 -34.02
C GLU A 228 -1.53 10.07 -34.07
N MET A 229 -0.85 9.59 -33.01
CA MET A 229 0.57 9.84 -32.84
C MET A 229 1.48 8.75 -33.44
N ASP A 230 0.94 7.71 -34.03
CA ASP A 230 1.71 6.61 -34.62
C ASP A 230 2.74 6.04 -33.66
N VAL A 231 2.23 5.61 -32.50
CA VAL A 231 3.05 5.09 -31.39
C VAL A 231 3.53 3.69 -31.69
N THR A 232 4.84 3.47 -31.61
CA THR A 232 5.43 2.13 -31.73
C THR A 232 5.40 1.43 -30.37
N LEU A 233 4.79 0.24 -30.34
CA LEU A 233 4.73 -0.58 -29.15
C LEU A 233 5.90 -1.57 -29.09
N PHE A 234 6.49 -1.76 -27.91
CA PHE A 234 7.56 -2.72 -27.66
C PHE A 234 7.27 -3.58 -26.42
N ARG A 235 7.86 -4.79 -26.35
CA ARG A 235 7.68 -5.73 -25.22
C ARG A 235 8.97 -6.03 -24.48
N ASP A 236 10.06 -6.15 -25.19
CA ASP A 236 11.36 -6.45 -24.62
C ASP A 236 11.89 -5.26 -23.78
N TYR A 237 12.40 -5.56 -22.58
CA TYR A 237 12.85 -4.54 -21.63
C TYR A 237 14.06 -3.75 -22.13
N ARG A 238 14.90 -4.31 -22.98
CA ARG A 238 16.07 -3.64 -23.57
C ARG A 238 15.76 -2.92 -24.86
N GLN A 239 14.88 -3.48 -25.70
CA GLN A 239 14.60 -2.99 -27.03
C GLN A 239 14.16 -1.51 -27.05
N GLY A 240 13.24 -1.10 -26.17
CA GLY A 240 12.76 0.28 -26.13
C GLY A 240 13.84 1.27 -25.74
N PRO A 241 14.55 1.09 -24.61
CA PRO A 241 15.67 1.92 -24.21
C PRO A 241 16.78 1.99 -25.28
N ASP A 242 17.14 0.88 -25.93
CA ASP A 242 18.17 0.83 -26.96
C ASP A 242 17.75 1.67 -28.20
N TRP A 243 16.51 1.55 -28.65
CA TRP A 243 16.00 2.36 -29.76
C TRP A 243 15.95 3.85 -29.43
N LEU A 244 15.63 4.18 -28.19
CA LEU A 244 15.65 5.56 -27.71
C LEU A 244 17.07 6.12 -27.67
N ALA A 245 18.04 5.34 -27.16
CA ALA A 245 19.46 5.70 -27.10
C ALA A 245 20.05 5.93 -28.50
N LEU A 246 19.70 5.09 -29.46
CA LEU A 246 20.11 5.20 -30.85
C LEU A 246 19.43 6.36 -31.62
N GLY A 247 18.51 7.12 -30.99
CA GLY A 247 17.82 8.23 -31.63
C GLY A 247 16.78 7.82 -32.69
N LYS A 248 16.38 6.54 -32.75
CA LYS A 248 15.28 6.10 -33.61
C LYS A 248 13.94 6.70 -33.18
N TYR A 249 13.79 6.96 -31.91
CA TYR A 249 12.62 7.60 -31.29
C TYR A 249 13.08 8.69 -30.34
N SER A 250 12.19 9.64 -30.09
CA SER A 250 12.49 10.81 -29.27
C SER A 250 11.98 10.66 -27.84
N LEU A 251 10.81 10.01 -27.66
CA LEU A 251 10.08 9.91 -26.40
C LEU A 251 9.69 8.45 -26.14
N CYS A 252 9.65 8.08 -24.87
CA CYS A 252 9.23 6.74 -24.45
C CYS A 252 8.37 6.75 -23.19
N PHE A 253 7.17 6.18 -23.29
CA PHE A 253 6.34 5.85 -22.15
C PHE A 253 6.75 4.49 -21.55
N SER A 254 7.07 4.46 -20.26
CA SER A 254 7.46 3.25 -19.50
C SER A 254 8.74 2.59 -20.00
N CYS A 255 9.74 3.38 -20.39
CA CYS A 255 11.13 2.95 -20.54
C CYS A 255 11.90 3.18 -19.25
N ASP A 256 12.58 2.15 -18.78
CA ASP A 256 13.63 2.30 -17.77
C ASP A 256 14.96 2.56 -18.48
N VAL A 257 15.51 3.74 -18.25
CA VAL A 257 16.72 4.21 -18.94
C VAL A 257 17.90 4.47 -18.00
N ASP A 258 17.73 4.27 -16.69
CA ASP A 258 18.73 4.68 -15.71
C ASP A 258 20.07 3.97 -15.92
N ILE A 259 20.06 2.66 -16.17
CA ILE A 259 21.29 1.89 -16.43
C ILE A 259 22.05 2.44 -17.65
N LEU A 260 21.35 2.71 -18.74
CA LEU A 260 21.97 3.21 -19.98
C LEU A 260 22.45 4.66 -19.83
N LYS A 261 21.69 5.46 -19.09
CA LYS A 261 22.10 6.83 -18.72
C LYS A 261 23.38 6.83 -17.89
N ASP A 262 23.49 5.93 -16.89
CA ASP A 262 24.69 5.80 -16.04
C ASP A 262 25.90 5.31 -16.85
N GLN A 263 25.68 4.64 -17.98
CA GLN A 263 26.70 4.27 -18.96
C GLN A 263 27.08 5.42 -19.91
N GLY A 264 26.50 6.61 -19.73
CA GLY A 264 26.81 7.80 -20.51
C GLY A 264 26.03 7.94 -21.81
N LEU A 265 24.98 7.14 -22.04
CA LEU A 265 24.13 7.29 -23.22
C LEU A 265 23.22 8.53 -23.12
N PRO A 266 22.83 9.16 -24.26
CA PRO A 266 22.10 10.42 -24.28
C PRO A 266 20.62 10.24 -23.90
N LEU A 267 20.39 9.79 -22.69
CA LEU A 267 19.05 9.48 -22.14
C LEU A 267 18.78 10.26 -20.86
N ALA A 268 17.51 10.65 -20.66
CA ALA A 268 17.04 11.19 -19.40
C ALA A 268 15.54 10.92 -19.25
N THR A 269 14.99 11.24 -18.06
CA THR A 269 13.57 11.11 -17.77
C THR A 269 13.01 12.47 -17.36
N ILE A 270 11.91 12.89 -18.00
CA ILE A 270 11.08 13.99 -17.55
C ILE A 270 10.22 13.45 -16.41
N GLY A 271 10.48 13.93 -15.21
CA GLY A 271 9.74 13.49 -14.02
C GLY A 271 8.36 14.11 -13.91
N PRO A 272 7.49 13.55 -13.07
CA PRO A 272 6.11 14.02 -12.93
C PRO A 272 6.00 15.45 -12.39
N LYS A 273 7.06 16.03 -11.83
CA LYS A 273 7.08 17.43 -11.37
C LYS A 273 6.97 18.44 -12.53
N VAL A 274 7.37 18.06 -13.72
CA VAL A 274 7.31 18.91 -14.92
C VAL A 274 5.88 19.05 -15.43
N PHE A 275 5.10 17.98 -15.29
CA PHE A 275 3.74 17.95 -15.78
C PHE A 275 2.75 18.49 -14.76
N LYS A 276 1.90 19.44 -15.15
CA LYS A 276 0.87 20.04 -14.29
C LYS A 276 -0.12 19.01 -13.73
N GLU A 277 -0.32 17.91 -14.45
CA GLU A 277 -1.15 16.78 -14.05
C GLU A 277 -0.48 15.92 -12.97
N GLY A 278 0.84 16.07 -12.77
CA GLY A 278 1.58 15.30 -11.78
C GLY A 278 1.87 13.87 -12.21
N GLY A 279 1.76 12.95 -11.28
CA GLY A 279 2.05 11.53 -11.51
C GLY A 279 1.07 10.59 -10.78
N ALA A 280 1.34 9.31 -10.81
CA ALA A 280 0.62 8.33 -10.03
C ALA A 280 1.51 7.69 -8.98
N MET A 281 0.89 7.29 -7.88
CA MET A 281 1.50 6.55 -6.81
C MET A 281 0.67 5.31 -6.47
N ILE A 282 1.32 4.18 -6.40
CA ILE A 282 0.74 2.99 -5.81
C ILE A 282 1.02 3.04 -4.31
N GLN A 283 0.02 3.35 -3.49
CA GLN A 283 0.17 3.43 -2.04
C GLN A 283 0.22 2.05 -1.38
N GLN A 284 -0.34 1.03 -2.01
CA GLN A 284 -0.36 -0.36 -1.55
C GLN A 284 0.76 -1.22 -2.15
N PHE A 285 1.92 -0.63 -2.46
CA PHE A 285 3.05 -1.37 -3.01
C PHE A 285 3.60 -2.38 -2.00
N GLY A 286 3.69 -1.99 -0.72
CA GLY A 286 3.94 -2.86 0.41
C GLY A 286 2.92 -2.65 1.52
N SER A 287 2.28 -3.73 1.93
CA SER A 287 1.24 -3.74 2.95
C SER A 287 1.47 -4.87 3.95
N VAL A 288 0.95 -4.72 5.16
CA VAL A 288 1.03 -5.72 6.22
C VAL A 288 -0.34 -5.94 6.84
N THR A 289 -0.59 -7.17 7.28
CA THR A 289 -1.83 -7.57 7.94
C THR A 289 -1.57 -8.57 9.06
N LEU A 290 -2.44 -8.55 10.06
CA LEU A 290 -2.49 -9.54 11.13
C LEU A 290 -3.31 -10.74 10.65
N VAL A 291 -2.71 -11.92 10.67
CA VAL A 291 -3.41 -13.14 10.24
C VAL A 291 -4.33 -13.62 11.37
N ASN A 292 -5.55 -14.02 11.03
CA ASN A 292 -6.45 -14.54 12.05
C ASN A 292 -6.04 -15.95 12.50
N LYS A 293 -6.37 -16.31 13.74
CA LYS A 293 -5.93 -17.58 14.36
C LYS A 293 -4.41 -17.73 14.36
N ALA A 294 -3.68 -16.61 14.45
CA ALA A 294 -2.23 -16.58 14.54
C ALA A 294 -1.76 -17.42 15.74
N PRO A 295 -0.80 -18.35 15.57
CA PRO A 295 -0.23 -19.12 16.68
C PRO A 295 0.46 -18.25 17.73
N HIS A 296 1.06 -17.13 17.32
CA HIS A 296 1.86 -16.23 18.17
C HIS A 296 1.35 -14.78 18.05
N PRO A 297 0.11 -14.49 18.55
CA PRO A 297 -0.55 -13.21 18.31
C PRO A 297 0.14 -12.00 18.96
N ASN A 298 0.87 -12.19 20.06
CA ASN A 298 1.60 -11.11 20.71
C ASN A 298 2.92 -10.83 19.97
N ALA A 299 3.63 -11.85 19.55
CA ALA A 299 4.84 -11.70 18.73
C ALA A 299 4.51 -11.06 17.36
N ALA A 300 3.35 -11.38 16.78
CA ALA A 300 2.83 -10.70 15.60
C ALA A 300 2.66 -9.18 15.82
N LYS A 301 2.07 -8.76 16.95
CA LYS A 301 1.93 -7.35 17.30
C LYS A 301 3.28 -6.66 17.46
N ILE A 302 4.24 -7.30 18.12
CA ILE A 302 5.61 -6.75 18.28
C ILE A 302 6.25 -6.56 16.90
N PHE A 303 6.18 -7.56 16.02
CA PHE A 303 6.74 -7.47 14.68
C PHE A 303 6.07 -6.36 13.85
N ILE A 304 4.75 -6.26 13.85
CA ILE A 304 4.00 -5.24 13.11
C ILE A 304 4.40 -3.83 13.59
N ASN A 305 4.42 -3.58 14.90
CA ASN A 305 4.81 -2.28 15.43
C ASN A 305 6.27 -1.95 15.12
N TRP A 306 7.19 -2.94 15.21
CA TRP A 306 8.58 -2.74 14.82
C TRP A 306 8.71 -2.41 13.33
N LEU A 307 8.06 -3.17 12.46
CA LEU A 307 8.08 -2.93 11.00
C LEU A 307 7.58 -1.52 10.66
N LEU A 308 6.51 -1.07 11.32
CA LEU A 308 5.89 0.23 11.09
C LEU A 308 6.56 1.37 11.86
N SER A 309 7.46 1.08 12.80
CA SER A 309 8.20 2.10 13.56
C SER A 309 9.14 2.90 12.65
N ARG A 310 9.59 4.05 13.16
CA ARG A 310 10.62 4.86 12.48
C ARG A 310 11.87 4.04 12.17
N ARG A 311 12.33 3.23 13.15
CA ARG A 311 13.50 2.36 12.98
C ARG A 311 13.26 1.30 11.90
N GLY A 312 12.15 0.59 11.96
CA GLY A 312 11.81 -0.45 10.98
C GLY A 312 11.73 0.11 9.56
N GLN A 313 11.11 1.27 9.38
CA GLN A 313 10.96 1.89 8.07
C GLN A 313 12.26 2.47 7.50
N ILE A 314 13.16 3.01 8.33
CA ILE A 314 14.51 3.42 7.89
C ILE A 314 15.30 2.18 7.44
N THR A 315 15.26 1.11 8.24
CA THR A 315 15.94 -0.15 7.91
C THR A 315 15.40 -0.73 6.62
N LEU A 316 14.09 -0.76 6.45
CA LEU A 316 13.43 -1.22 5.23
C LEU A 316 13.92 -0.44 3.99
N GLN A 317 13.88 0.89 4.02
CA GLN A 317 14.35 1.70 2.89
C GLN A 317 15.81 1.40 2.52
N LYS A 318 16.69 1.33 3.51
CA LYS A 318 18.10 1.01 3.27
C LYS A 318 18.30 -0.36 2.64
N ARG A 319 17.53 -1.36 3.07
CA ARG A 319 17.61 -2.71 2.52
C ARG A 319 17.05 -2.79 1.09
N LEU A 320 16.01 -2.02 0.79
CA LEU A 320 15.38 -2.01 -0.52
C LEU A 320 16.10 -1.11 -1.54
N ALA A 321 16.92 -0.18 -1.10
CA ALA A 321 17.62 0.79 -1.98
C ALA A 321 18.39 0.11 -3.13
N ASN A 322 18.99 -1.06 -2.87
CA ASN A 322 19.74 -1.84 -3.83
C ASN A 322 19.04 -3.16 -4.22
N GLY A 323 17.75 -3.29 -3.90
CA GLY A 323 16.95 -4.50 -4.14
C GLY A 323 16.22 -4.48 -5.47
N GLU A 324 15.63 -5.64 -5.82
CA GLU A 324 14.83 -5.79 -7.04
C GLU A 324 13.49 -5.00 -6.99
N SER A 325 13.06 -4.57 -5.82
CA SER A 325 11.80 -3.87 -5.60
C SER A 325 11.98 -2.61 -4.74
N PRO A 326 12.72 -1.61 -5.23
CA PRO A 326 12.90 -0.37 -4.50
C PRO A 326 11.54 0.32 -4.27
N ALA A 327 11.38 0.91 -3.10
CA ALA A 327 10.12 1.52 -2.71
C ALA A 327 10.33 2.66 -1.71
N ASP A 328 9.35 3.56 -1.62
CA ASP A 328 9.36 4.70 -0.71
C ASP A 328 8.40 4.45 0.46
N SER A 329 8.94 4.42 1.67
CA SER A 329 8.09 4.31 2.87
C SER A 329 7.04 5.43 2.91
N LEU A 330 5.83 5.09 3.30
CA LEU A 330 4.77 6.08 3.50
C LEU A 330 4.99 6.96 4.76
N ARG A 331 5.98 6.63 5.62
CA ARG A 331 6.38 7.58 6.67
C ARG A 331 7.08 8.80 6.07
N ILE A 332 6.74 9.97 6.60
CA ILE A 332 7.30 11.27 6.16
C ILE A 332 8.34 11.82 7.13
N ASP A 333 8.46 11.27 8.33
CA ASP A 333 9.39 11.67 9.37
C ASP A 333 10.74 10.95 9.32
N ILE A 334 11.08 10.32 8.21
CA ILE A 334 12.32 9.57 7.98
C ILE A 334 13.07 10.11 6.75
N PRO A 335 14.42 10.00 6.74
CA PRO A 335 15.23 10.37 5.57
C PRO A 335 14.82 9.59 4.32
N LYS A 336 14.93 10.22 3.16
CA LYS A 336 14.57 9.67 1.85
C LYS A 336 15.78 9.52 0.91
N ASP A 337 16.99 9.79 1.40
CA ASP A 337 18.19 9.81 0.57
C ASP A 337 18.52 8.44 -0.05
N ASP A 338 18.22 7.37 0.69
CA ASP A 338 18.39 5.99 0.23
C ASP A 338 17.30 5.52 -0.78
N VAL A 339 16.24 6.31 -1.00
CA VAL A 339 15.16 5.92 -1.93
C VAL A 339 15.55 6.28 -3.35
N PRO A 340 15.60 5.32 -4.30
CA PRO A 340 15.87 5.62 -5.70
C PRO A 340 14.90 6.65 -6.28
N MET A 341 15.41 7.57 -7.10
CA MET A 341 14.62 8.66 -7.69
C MET A 341 13.42 8.16 -8.48
N LEU A 342 13.53 7.00 -9.11
CA LEU A 342 12.47 6.37 -9.91
C LEU A 342 11.18 6.11 -9.11
N VAL A 343 11.30 5.78 -7.82
CA VAL A 343 10.18 5.41 -6.95
C VAL A 343 9.93 6.41 -5.83
N ARG A 344 10.81 7.42 -5.69
CA ARG A 344 10.73 8.44 -4.65
C ARG A 344 9.60 9.42 -4.94
N ARG A 345 8.80 9.70 -3.93
CA ARG A 345 7.87 10.83 -3.98
C ARG A 345 8.65 12.14 -4.03
N VAL A 346 8.24 13.02 -4.92
CA VAL A 346 8.80 14.37 -5.07
C VAL A 346 7.89 15.36 -4.37
N GLU A 347 8.45 16.20 -3.53
CA GLU A 347 7.70 17.24 -2.82
C GLU A 347 7.04 18.21 -3.80
N GLY A 348 5.79 18.59 -3.51
CA GLY A 348 4.99 19.50 -4.35
C GLY A 348 4.33 18.84 -5.57
N VAL A 349 4.60 17.56 -5.85
CA VAL A 349 3.92 16.82 -6.92
C VAL A 349 2.58 16.30 -6.43
N LYS A 350 1.54 16.49 -7.23
CA LYS A 350 0.24 15.81 -7.07
C LYS A 350 0.37 14.36 -7.55
N TYR A 351 0.07 13.42 -6.68
CA TYR A 351 0.01 12.01 -7.04
C TYR A 351 -1.42 11.52 -7.01
N LEU A 352 -1.86 10.98 -8.13
CA LEU A 352 -3.10 10.23 -8.23
C LEU A 352 -2.89 8.86 -7.56
N ASP A 353 -3.80 8.46 -6.68
CA ASP A 353 -3.73 7.14 -6.06
C ASP A 353 -4.13 6.06 -7.07
N ALA A 354 -3.15 5.31 -7.53
CA ALA A 354 -3.33 4.20 -8.47
C ALA A 354 -3.64 2.86 -7.78
N SER A 355 -3.95 2.89 -6.49
CA SER A 355 -4.23 1.69 -5.69
C SER A 355 -5.67 1.17 -5.85
N ASN A 356 -6.56 1.93 -6.50
CA ASN A 356 -7.96 1.52 -6.66
C ASN A 356 -8.05 0.18 -7.41
N PRO A 357 -8.63 -0.87 -6.80
CA PRO A 357 -8.78 -2.18 -7.44
C PRO A 357 -9.56 -2.15 -8.76
N GLU A 358 -10.50 -1.23 -8.92
CA GLU A 358 -11.27 -1.06 -10.16
C GLU A 358 -10.39 -0.64 -11.35
N TRP A 359 -9.24 0.01 -11.07
CA TRP A 359 -8.31 0.41 -12.11
C TRP A 359 -7.47 -0.74 -12.65
N LEU A 360 -7.51 -1.91 -12.02
CA LEU A 360 -6.84 -3.12 -12.52
C LEU A 360 -7.50 -3.67 -13.78
N ASP A 361 -8.77 -3.35 -14.04
CA ASP A 361 -9.46 -3.76 -15.27
C ASP A 361 -8.95 -2.97 -16.47
N MET A 362 -8.17 -3.64 -17.31
CA MET A 362 -7.63 -3.04 -18.55
C MET A 362 -8.64 -3.01 -19.72
N LYS A 363 -9.78 -3.69 -19.63
CA LYS A 363 -10.74 -3.80 -20.73
C LYS A 363 -11.21 -2.46 -21.28
N PRO A 364 -11.64 -1.47 -20.45
CA PRO A 364 -12.07 -0.17 -20.97
C PRO A 364 -10.95 0.58 -21.68
N ILE A 365 -9.71 0.49 -21.18
CA ILE A 365 -8.54 1.15 -21.77
C ILE A 365 -8.20 0.52 -23.12
N LEU A 366 -8.15 -0.81 -23.18
CA LEU A 366 -7.87 -1.54 -24.42
C LEU A 366 -8.96 -1.32 -25.47
N LYS A 367 -10.22 -1.20 -25.07
CA LYS A 367 -11.32 -0.86 -25.97
C LYS A 367 -11.08 0.48 -26.64
N VAL A 368 -10.78 1.51 -25.84
CA VAL A 368 -10.51 2.89 -26.35
C VAL A 368 -9.29 2.89 -27.28
N MET A 369 -8.21 2.21 -26.93
CA MET A 369 -7.01 2.10 -27.76
C MET A 369 -7.31 1.41 -29.11
N ASN A 370 -7.99 0.27 -29.08
CA ASN A 370 -8.30 -0.50 -30.30
C ASN A 370 -9.25 0.27 -31.23
N GLU A 371 -10.24 0.98 -30.68
CA GLU A 371 -11.13 1.84 -31.46
C GLU A 371 -10.36 2.99 -32.15
N ALA A 372 -9.42 3.59 -31.41
CA ALA A 372 -8.58 4.67 -31.94
C ALA A 372 -7.68 4.19 -33.09
N GLN A 373 -7.01 3.04 -32.93
CA GLN A 373 -6.16 2.46 -33.97
C GLN A 373 -6.95 2.10 -35.26
N LYS A 374 -8.12 1.47 -35.11
CA LYS A 374 -8.99 1.14 -36.26
C LYS A 374 -9.49 2.38 -37.03
N SER A 375 -9.68 3.49 -36.36
CA SER A 375 -10.10 4.73 -36.99
C SER A 375 -9.01 5.36 -37.87
N THR A 376 -7.75 5.08 -37.56
CA THR A 376 -6.57 5.56 -38.28
C THR A 376 -6.27 4.71 -39.52
N GLU A 377 -6.46 3.39 -39.45
CA GLU A 377 -6.28 2.46 -40.59
C GLU A 377 -7.30 2.70 -41.72
N LYS A 378 -8.40 3.38 -41.43
CA LYS A 378 -9.47 3.70 -42.40
C LYS A 378 -9.30 5.05 -43.09
N ARG A 379 -8.30 5.83 -42.71
CA ARG A 379 -7.95 7.14 -43.31
C ARG A 379 -6.72 7.04 -44.20
#